data_dd163a0a887807cef99ec79196669d7b
#
_entry.id   dd163a0a887807cef99ec79196669d7b
#
_cell.length_a   1.000
_cell.length_b   1.000
_cell.length_c   1.000
_cell.angle_alpha   90.00
_cell.angle_beta   90.00
_cell.angle_gamma   90.00
#
_symmetry.space_group_name_H-M   'P 1'
#
loop_
_entity.id
_entity.type
_entity.pdbx_description
1 polymer ?
#
loop_
_entity_poly.entity_id
_entity_poly.type
_entity_poly.pdbx_seq_one_letter_code
_entity_poly.pdbx_strand_id
1 'polypeptide(L)'
;MKLLVDIGNTAIKFAILNRQKKIIVFLTMSSRELVAEKNFRQKITTALSKINCNLTDLTLLALLSVRPMWDDLIYQLALDLKIPFYQVKKNLLTDRLITDIPNPRNLGADLIVGSYATLNLFPKQDVILVNMGTATTISLLKKDILLGTIIMSGLETSAEALFERAQLLQKFDFSYDNVILGKNTKQAINIGLVNGHLLAITGFVNQLASEVSKPQVILTGGNADYIKKLVNYHYDKDLIFHGLVAILQDNNLI
;
A
#
# COMPACT_ATOMS: atom_id res chain seq x y z
N MET A 1 -14.19 -11.45 -14.29
CA MET A 1 -13.66 -10.72 -13.13
C MET A 1 -12.23 -10.25 -13.44
N LYS A 2 -11.71 -9.21 -12.79
CA LYS A 2 -10.34 -8.75 -13.00
C LYS A 2 -9.49 -9.15 -11.79
N LEU A 3 -8.30 -9.71 -12.04
CA LEU A 3 -7.34 -10.01 -10.99
C LEU A 3 -6.42 -8.80 -10.78
N LEU A 4 -6.38 -8.30 -9.55
CA LEU A 4 -5.54 -7.19 -9.13
C LEU A 4 -4.47 -7.74 -8.18
N VAL A 5 -3.21 -7.43 -8.46
CA VAL A 5 -2.07 -7.91 -7.68
C VAL A 5 -1.23 -6.73 -7.21
N ASP A 6 -1.00 -6.64 -5.91
CA ASP A 6 -0.13 -5.67 -5.26
C ASP A 6 1.07 -6.40 -4.65
N ILE A 7 2.26 -6.19 -5.20
CA ILE A 7 3.51 -6.76 -4.71
C ILE A 7 4.31 -5.68 -3.98
N GLY A 8 4.13 -5.65 -2.67
CA GLY A 8 4.92 -4.83 -1.76
C GLY A 8 6.23 -5.51 -1.32
N ASN A 9 7.06 -4.77 -0.58
CA ASN A 9 8.34 -5.28 -0.08
C ASN A 9 8.20 -6.44 0.92
N THR A 10 7.11 -6.49 1.67
CA THR A 10 6.88 -7.51 2.72
C THR A 10 5.78 -8.49 2.35
N ALA A 11 4.75 -8.06 1.63
CA ALA A 11 3.58 -8.87 1.31
C ALA A 11 3.13 -8.69 -0.14
N ILE A 12 2.55 -9.77 -0.67
CA ILE A 12 1.78 -9.77 -1.91
C ILE A 12 0.31 -9.88 -1.54
N LYS A 13 -0.51 -8.98 -2.07
CA LYS A 13 -1.95 -9.02 -1.89
C LYS A 13 -2.63 -9.28 -3.23
N PHE A 14 -3.61 -10.16 -3.23
CA PHE A 14 -4.43 -10.49 -4.38
C PHE A 14 -5.87 -10.09 -4.12
N ALA A 15 -6.45 -9.36 -5.05
CA ALA A 15 -7.86 -8.99 -5.02
C ALA A 15 -8.53 -9.30 -6.36
N ILE A 16 -9.84 -9.48 -6.34
CA ILE A 16 -10.66 -9.45 -7.55
C ILE A 16 -11.50 -8.18 -7.57
N LEU A 17 -11.61 -7.59 -8.75
CA LEU A 17 -12.69 -6.66 -9.08
C LEU A 17 -13.82 -7.48 -9.71
N ASN A 18 -14.93 -7.61 -9.00
CA ASN A 18 -16.08 -8.38 -9.47
C ASN A 18 -16.94 -7.59 -10.47
N ARG A 19 -18.00 -8.22 -11.01
CA ARG A 19 -18.92 -7.60 -11.98
C ARG A 19 -19.71 -6.41 -11.40
N GLN A 20 -19.89 -6.36 -10.07
CA GLN A 20 -20.52 -5.25 -9.36
C GLN A 20 -19.53 -4.12 -9.01
N LYS A 21 -18.32 -4.15 -9.58
CA LYS A 21 -17.22 -3.20 -9.30
C LYS A 21 -16.77 -3.18 -7.83
N LYS A 22 -17.01 -4.27 -7.08
CA LYS A 22 -16.52 -4.43 -5.71
C LYS A 22 -15.16 -5.10 -5.70
N ILE A 23 -14.23 -4.56 -4.92
CA ILE A 23 -12.92 -5.13 -4.65
C ILE A 23 -13.04 -6.13 -3.50
N ILE A 24 -12.51 -7.33 -3.71
CA ILE A 24 -12.49 -8.41 -2.71
C ILE A 24 -11.05 -8.90 -2.60
N VAL A 25 -10.37 -8.55 -1.52
CA VAL A 25 -9.05 -9.11 -1.21
C VAL A 25 -9.24 -10.54 -0.71
N PHE A 26 -8.63 -11.52 -1.35
CA PHE A 26 -8.86 -12.93 -1.08
C PHE A 26 -7.62 -13.71 -0.65
N LEU A 27 -6.41 -13.16 -0.89
CA LEU A 27 -5.16 -13.80 -0.52
C LEU A 27 -4.11 -12.75 -0.17
N THR A 28 -3.39 -12.99 0.93
CA THR A 28 -2.16 -12.25 1.27
C THR A 28 -1.08 -13.27 1.57
N MET A 29 0.13 -13.07 1.05
CA MET A 29 1.28 -13.93 1.29
C MET A 29 2.57 -13.10 1.41
N SER A 30 3.62 -13.69 2.00
CA SER A 30 4.93 -13.04 2.07
C SER A 30 5.51 -12.84 0.67
N SER A 31 6.15 -11.68 0.44
CA SER A 31 6.92 -11.39 -0.77
C SER A 31 8.43 -11.61 -0.58
N ARG A 32 8.86 -11.99 0.61
CA ARG A 32 10.30 -12.11 0.96
C ARG A 32 10.98 -13.28 0.23
N GLU A 33 10.26 -14.36 -0.02
CA GLU A 33 10.79 -15.56 -0.68
C GLU A 33 9.89 -15.97 -1.85
N LEU A 34 10.51 -16.33 -2.98
CA LEU A 34 9.79 -16.88 -4.13
C LEU A 34 9.24 -18.27 -3.79
N VAL A 35 8.04 -18.51 -4.26
CA VAL A 35 7.37 -19.81 -4.17
C VAL A 35 7.46 -20.50 -5.52
N ALA A 36 7.68 -21.82 -5.55
CA ALA A 36 7.64 -22.59 -6.78
C ALA A 36 6.32 -22.38 -7.53
N GLU A 37 6.36 -22.22 -8.84
CA GLU A 37 5.23 -21.88 -9.71
C GLU A 37 3.99 -22.76 -9.46
N LYS A 38 4.18 -24.08 -9.36
CA LYS A 38 3.10 -25.03 -9.06
C LYS A 38 2.40 -24.69 -7.73
N ASN A 39 3.17 -24.41 -6.69
CA ASN A 39 2.65 -24.08 -5.37
C ASN A 39 1.96 -22.72 -5.37
N PHE A 40 2.49 -21.77 -6.13
CA PHE A 40 1.91 -20.44 -6.30
C PHE A 40 0.52 -20.52 -6.94
N ARG A 41 0.41 -21.20 -8.08
CA ARG A 41 -0.88 -21.40 -8.77
C ARG A 41 -1.90 -22.13 -7.89
N GLN A 42 -1.48 -23.16 -7.17
CA GLN A 42 -2.35 -23.89 -6.25
C GLN A 42 -2.88 -22.99 -5.12
N LYS A 43 -2.02 -22.15 -4.52
CA LYS A 43 -2.45 -21.19 -3.48
C LYS A 43 -3.53 -20.23 -4.00
N ILE A 44 -3.32 -19.65 -5.19
CA ILE A 44 -4.29 -18.75 -5.80
C ILE A 44 -5.61 -19.47 -6.08
N THR A 45 -5.57 -20.66 -6.69
CA THR A 45 -6.76 -21.47 -7.00
C THR A 45 -7.55 -21.78 -5.75
N THR A 46 -6.88 -22.26 -4.69
CA THR A 46 -7.52 -22.59 -3.42
C THR A 46 -8.11 -21.34 -2.74
N ALA A 47 -7.45 -20.21 -2.84
CA ALA A 47 -7.96 -18.97 -2.25
C ALA A 47 -9.16 -18.40 -3.03
N LEU A 48 -9.15 -18.48 -4.37
CA LEU A 48 -10.27 -18.07 -5.22
C LEU A 48 -11.52 -18.93 -4.97
N SER A 49 -11.36 -20.26 -4.81
CA SER A 49 -12.50 -21.15 -4.57
C SER A 49 -13.24 -20.80 -3.27
N LYS A 50 -12.56 -20.27 -2.25
CA LYS A 50 -13.19 -19.82 -0.99
C LYS A 50 -14.14 -18.63 -1.17
N ILE A 51 -14.00 -17.89 -2.27
CA ILE A 51 -14.85 -16.75 -2.61
C ILE A 51 -15.76 -17.07 -3.83
N ASN A 52 -15.97 -18.36 -4.12
CA ASN A 52 -16.76 -18.85 -5.24
C ASN A 52 -16.33 -18.28 -6.60
N CYS A 53 -15.02 -18.21 -6.83
CA CYS A 53 -14.39 -17.75 -8.07
C CYS A 53 -13.39 -18.80 -8.57
N ASN A 54 -13.31 -18.99 -9.88
CA ASN A 54 -12.33 -19.87 -10.53
C ASN A 54 -11.32 -19.06 -11.35
N LEU A 55 -10.17 -19.66 -11.66
CA LEU A 55 -9.18 -19.02 -12.54
C LEU A 55 -9.78 -18.70 -13.93
N THR A 56 -10.70 -19.53 -14.42
CA THR A 56 -11.39 -19.32 -15.71
C THR A 56 -12.34 -18.13 -15.73
N ASP A 57 -12.74 -17.60 -14.57
CA ASP A 57 -13.59 -16.40 -14.47
C ASP A 57 -12.79 -15.10 -14.65
N LEU A 58 -11.47 -15.20 -14.62
CA LEU A 58 -10.58 -14.06 -14.75
C LEU A 58 -10.45 -13.66 -16.22
N THR A 59 -10.55 -12.37 -16.50
CA THR A 59 -10.54 -11.82 -17.86
C THR A 59 -9.46 -10.76 -18.08
N LEU A 60 -8.71 -10.39 -17.03
CA LEU A 60 -7.61 -9.45 -17.06
C LEU A 60 -6.80 -9.60 -15.78
N LEU A 61 -5.49 -9.40 -15.85
CA LEU A 61 -4.59 -9.29 -14.72
C LEU A 61 -3.91 -7.93 -14.72
N ALA A 62 -4.02 -7.19 -13.61
CA ALA A 62 -3.33 -5.92 -13.39
C ALA A 62 -2.36 -6.05 -12.21
N LEU A 63 -1.13 -5.62 -12.43
CA LEU A 63 -0.01 -5.73 -11.49
C LEU A 63 0.50 -4.36 -11.07
N LEU A 64 0.58 -4.14 -9.77
CA LEU A 64 1.47 -3.20 -9.11
C LEU A 64 2.61 -3.99 -8.48
N SER A 65 3.86 -3.65 -8.79
CA SER A 65 5.02 -4.34 -8.21
C SER A 65 6.14 -3.37 -7.88
N VAL A 66 6.68 -3.52 -6.68
CA VAL A 66 7.94 -2.91 -6.23
C VAL A 66 9.03 -3.97 -6.02
N ARG A 67 8.77 -5.24 -6.39
CA ARG A 67 9.71 -6.36 -6.32
C ARG A 67 9.75 -7.15 -7.62
N PRO A 68 10.63 -6.77 -8.56
CA PRO A 68 10.69 -7.36 -9.91
C PRO A 68 10.86 -8.88 -9.96
N MET A 69 11.45 -9.49 -8.91
CA MET A 69 11.62 -10.94 -8.83
C MET A 69 10.32 -11.75 -8.94
N TRP A 70 9.17 -11.12 -8.68
CA TRP A 70 7.86 -11.75 -8.78
C TRP A 70 7.15 -11.50 -10.11
N ASP A 71 7.62 -10.51 -10.88
CA ASP A 71 6.93 -10.04 -12.08
C ASP A 71 6.75 -11.16 -13.12
N ASP A 72 7.81 -11.95 -13.34
CA ASP A 72 7.77 -13.05 -14.31
C ASP A 72 6.76 -14.14 -13.91
N LEU A 73 6.69 -14.48 -12.62
CA LEU A 73 5.74 -15.48 -12.12
C LEU A 73 4.28 -15.03 -12.31
N ILE A 74 4.00 -13.74 -12.07
CA ILE A 74 2.68 -13.17 -12.29
C ILE A 74 2.36 -13.08 -13.79
N TYR A 75 3.34 -12.72 -14.60
CA TYR A 75 3.18 -12.67 -16.07
C TYR A 75 2.89 -14.06 -16.66
N GLN A 76 3.62 -15.11 -16.22
CA GLN A 76 3.36 -16.49 -16.64
C GLN A 76 1.93 -16.94 -16.27
N LEU A 77 1.44 -16.58 -15.10
CA LEU A 77 0.06 -16.86 -14.73
C LEU A 77 -0.94 -16.25 -15.73
N ALA A 78 -0.72 -15.02 -16.19
CA ALA A 78 -1.58 -14.39 -17.19
C ALA A 78 -1.51 -15.07 -18.55
N LEU A 79 -0.30 -15.48 -18.98
CA LEU A 79 -0.09 -16.25 -20.22
C LEU A 79 -0.82 -17.59 -20.20
N ASP A 80 -0.69 -18.35 -19.12
CA ASP A 80 -1.36 -19.64 -18.93
C ASP A 80 -2.87 -19.52 -18.99
N LEU A 81 -3.41 -18.43 -18.43
CA LEU A 81 -4.84 -18.13 -18.42
C LEU A 81 -5.31 -17.51 -19.77
N LYS A 82 -4.38 -17.17 -20.66
CA LYS A 82 -4.64 -16.47 -21.92
C LYS A 82 -5.44 -15.18 -21.74
N ILE A 83 -5.11 -14.41 -20.71
CA ILE A 83 -5.76 -13.13 -20.39
C ILE A 83 -4.79 -11.96 -20.57
N PRO A 84 -5.28 -10.75 -20.89
CA PRO A 84 -4.47 -9.54 -20.94
C PRO A 84 -3.75 -9.28 -19.63
N PHE A 85 -2.49 -8.85 -19.72
CA PHE A 85 -1.64 -8.48 -18.60
C PHE A 85 -1.24 -7.01 -18.67
N TYR A 86 -1.48 -6.29 -17.57
CA TYR A 86 -1.14 -4.88 -17.43
C TYR A 86 -0.32 -4.65 -16.18
N GLN A 87 0.73 -3.84 -16.30
CA GLN A 87 1.61 -3.51 -15.17
C GLN A 87 1.83 -2.00 -15.10
N VAL A 88 1.65 -1.44 -13.91
CA VAL A 88 1.95 -0.03 -13.62
C VAL A 88 3.40 0.29 -13.96
N LYS A 89 3.65 1.43 -14.61
CA LYS A 89 4.94 1.89 -15.15
C LYS A 89 5.49 1.10 -16.35
N LYS A 90 4.81 0.08 -16.85
CA LYS A 90 5.23 -0.63 -18.06
C LYS A 90 4.28 -0.37 -19.24
N ASN A 91 3.02 -0.74 -19.09
CA ASN A 91 2.02 -0.65 -20.15
C ASN A 91 0.67 -0.09 -19.71
N LEU A 92 0.63 0.57 -18.56
CA LEU A 92 -0.50 1.38 -18.09
C LEU A 92 -0.09 2.86 -18.10
N LEU A 93 -0.91 3.68 -18.74
CA LEU A 93 -0.74 5.13 -18.74
C LEU A 93 -1.18 5.70 -17.37
N THR A 94 -0.38 6.64 -16.88
CA THR A 94 -0.64 7.31 -15.60
C THR A 94 -0.59 8.85 -15.74
N ASP A 95 -0.99 9.34 -16.91
CA ASP A 95 -0.82 10.72 -17.34
C ASP A 95 -1.71 11.73 -16.58
N ARG A 96 -2.79 11.23 -15.96
CA ARG A 96 -3.64 12.06 -15.11
C ARG A 96 -2.92 12.56 -13.85
N LEU A 97 -1.92 11.82 -13.35
CA LEU A 97 -1.13 12.23 -12.21
C LEU A 97 -0.06 13.23 -12.65
N ILE A 98 -0.30 14.49 -12.38
CA ILE A 98 0.69 15.55 -12.55
C ILE A 98 1.60 15.57 -11.32
N THR A 99 2.89 15.84 -11.50
CA THR A 99 3.82 15.95 -10.38
C THR A 99 4.83 17.07 -10.59
N ASP A 100 5.17 17.72 -9.50
CA ASP A 100 6.21 18.75 -9.42
C ASP A 100 7.60 18.16 -9.13
N ILE A 101 7.66 16.83 -8.99
CA ILE A 101 8.91 16.13 -8.71
C ILE A 101 9.79 16.10 -9.97
N PRO A 102 11.06 16.54 -9.89
CA PRO A 102 11.91 16.73 -11.07
C PRO A 102 12.12 15.51 -11.95
N ASN A 103 12.06 14.30 -11.39
CA ASN A 103 12.24 13.05 -12.12
C ASN A 103 11.05 12.10 -11.87
N PRO A 104 9.88 12.34 -12.47
CA PRO A 104 8.66 11.54 -12.20
C PRO A 104 8.81 10.06 -12.57
N ARG A 105 9.72 9.70 -13.49
CA ARG A 105 10.02 8.31 -13.83
C ARG A 105 10.58 7.50 -12.66
N ASN A 106 11.19 8.17 -11.67
CA ASN A 106 11.77 7.54 -10.47
C ASN A 106 10.74 7.35 -9.36
N LEU A 107 9.51 7.87 -9.51
CA LEU A 107 8.45 7.64 -8.53
C LEU A 107 8.19 6.14 -8.36
N GLY A 108 8.07 5.69 -7.13
CA GLY A 108 7.63 4.34 -6.80
C GLY A 108 6.24 4.06 -7.40
N ALA A 109 6.02 2.86 -7.88
CA ALA A 109 4.72 2.49 -8.44
C ALA A 109 3.61 2.56 -7.39
N ASP A 110 3.91 2.30 -6.14
CA ASP A 110 3.02 2.43 -4.98
C ASP A 110 2.62 3.89 -4.71
N LEU A 111 3.56 4.85 -4.86
CA LEU A 111 3.25 6.27 -4.76
C LEU A 111 2.31 6.73 -5.89
N ILE A 112 2.55 6.26 -7.11
CA ILE A 112 1.69 6.58 -8.26
C ILE A 112 0.28 6.05 -8.01
N VAL A 113 0.14 4.77 -7.67
CA VAL A 113 -1.16 4.13 -7.49
C VAL A 113 -1.90 4.71 -6.28
N GLY A 114 -1.20 4.97 -5.16
CA GLY A 114 -1.78 5.65 -4.00
C GLY A 114 -2.30 7.05 -4.36
N SER A 115 -1.52 7.82 -5.12
CA SER A 115 -1.95 9.15 -5.60
C SER A 115 -3.19 9.04 -6.50
N TYR A 116 -3.24 8.10 -7.43
CA TYR A 116 -4.42 7.86 -8.27
C TYR A 116 -5.68 7.56 -7.46
N ALA A 117 -5.55 6.77 -6.38
CA ALA A 117 -6.67 6.53 -5.48
C ALA A 117 -7.19 7.83 -4.88
N THR A 118 -6.30 8.72 -4.44
CA THR A 118 -6.71 10.01 -3.85
C THR A 118 -7.39 10.92 -4.85
N LEU A 119 -6.89 10.99 -6.10
CA LEU A 119 -7.52 11.77 -7.18
C LEU A 119 -8.94 11.32 -7.48
N ASN A 120 -9.21 10.03 -7.30
CA ASN A 120 -10.52 9.45 -7.57
C ASN A 120 -11.49 9.60 -6.39
N LEU A 121 -11.00 9.45 -5.16
CA LEU A 121 -11.80 9.55 -3.94
C LEU A 121 -12.10 11.01 -3.56
N PHE A 122 -11.17 11.93 -3.81
CA PHE A 122 -11.25 13.35 -3.43
C PHE A 122 -10.90 14.27 -4.61
N PRO A 123 -11.69 14.23 -5.68
CA PRO A 123 -11.36 14.96 -6.90
C PRO A 123 -11.24 16.47 -6.63
N LYS A 124 -10.15 17.06 -7.11
CA LYS A 124 -9.82 18.50 -6.98
C LYS A 124 -9.70 19.02 -5.53
N GLN A 125 -9.55 18.13 -4.57
CA GLN A 125 -9.25 18.50 -3.18
C GLN A 125 -7.76 18.41 -2.90
N ASP A 126 -7.31 19.13 -1.86
CA ASP A 126 -5.97 18.97 -1.32
C ASP A 126 -5.96 17.71 -0.42
N VAL A 127 -4.98 16.84 -0.59
CA VAL A 127 -4.92 15.56 0.12
C VAL A 127 -3.54 15.34 0.71
N ILE A 128 -3.49 14.91 1.96
CA ILE A 128 -2.30 14.35 2.59
C ILE A 128 -2.51 12.84 2.68
N LEU A 129 -1.70 12.08 1.93
CA LEU A 129 -1.76 10.62 1.91
C LEU A 129 -0.67 10.06 2.82
N VAL A 130 -1.07 9.36 3.87
CA VAL A 130 -0.20 8.63 4.80
C VAL A 130 -0.31 7.14 4.50
N ASN A 131 0.77 6.54 4.01
CA ASN A 131 0.84 5.09 3.77
C ASN A 131 1.86 4.45 4.73
N MET A 132 1.36 3.65 5.66
CA MET A 132 2.16 2.96 6.69
C MET A 132 2.46 1.52 6.27
N GLY A 133 3.48 1.36 5.43
CA GLY A 133 4.00 0.06 4.98
C GLY A 133 5.37 -0.27 5.59
N THR A 134 6.21 -0.98 4.82
CA THR A 134 7.64 -1.22 5.13
C THR A 134 8.41 0.10 5.31
N ALA A 135 8.11 1.08 4.47
CA ALA A 135 8.37 2.48 4.73
C ALA A 135 7.05 3.17 5.05
N THR A 136 7.07 4.20 5.89
CA THR A 136 5.96 5.13 6.02
C THR A 136 6.20 6.29 5.09
N THR A 137 5.26 6.54 4.18
CA THR A 137 5.31 7.69 3.27
C THR A 137 4.19 8.66 3.59
N ILE A 138 4.49 9.98 3.51
CA ILE A 138 3.51 11.04 3.67
C ILE A 138 3.62 11.93 2.45
N SER A 139 2.61 11.91 1.59
CA SER A 139 2.59 12.63 0.32
C SER A 139 1.58 13.76 0.36
N LEU A 140 1.95 14.91 -0.20
CA LEU A 140 1.06 16.05 -0.36
C LEU A 140 0.62 16.17 -1.81
N LEU A 141 -0.69 16.06 -2.03
CA LEU A 141 -1.32 16.36 -3.30
C LEU A 141 -2.11 17.67 -3.17
N LYS A 142 -1.80 18.65 -4.01
CA LYS A 142 -2.58 19.88 -4.13
C LYS A 142 -3.48 19.77 -5.36
N LYS A 143 -4.76 19.50 -5.12
CA LYS A 143 -5.71 19.11 -6.17
C LYS A 143 -5.22 17.85 -6.89
N ASP A 144 -4.84 17.98 -8.17
CA ASP A 144 -4.41 16.86 -8.99
C ASP A 144 -2.87 16.77 -9.14
N ILE A 145 -2.11 17.57 -8.37
CA ILE A 145 -0.64 17.67 -8.47
C ILE A 145 0.00 17.07 -7.23
N LEU A 146 0.82 16.03 -7.41
CA LEU A 146 1.69 15.49 -6.37
C LEU A 146 2.89 16.43 -6.20
N LEU A 147 2.92 17.18 -5.09
CA LEU A 147 3.98 18.15 -4.80
C LEU A 147 5.24 17.48 -4.27
N GLY A 148 5.11 16.41 -3.52
CA GLY A 148 6.24 15.72 -2.93
C GLY A 148 5.83 14.67 -1.93
N THR A 149 6.84 13.97 -1.38
CA THR A 149 6.64 12.93 -0.38
C THR A 149 7.75 12.94 0.67
N ILE A 150 7.38 12.63 1.91
CA ILE A 150 8.28 12.32 3.01
C ILE A 150 8.36 10.81 3.10
N ILE A 151 9.56 10.25 3.24
CA ILE A 151 9.80 8.82 3.41
C ILE A 151 10.54 8.60 4.72
N MET A 152 9.98 7.78 5.60
CA MET A 152 10.61 7.37 6.84
C MET A 152 10.52 5.85 7.00
N SER A 153 11.35 5.28 7.86
CA SER A 153 11.27 3.86 8.19
C SER A 153 9.88 3.51 8.69
N GLY A 154 9.31 2.40 8.22
CA GLY A 154 8.03 1.91 8.74
C GLY A 154 8.15 1.41 10.17
N LEU A 155 7.05 1.33 10.88
CA LEU A 155 7.01 0.98 12.31
C LEU A 155 7.62 -0.40 12.58
N GLU A 156 7.19 -1.45 11.85
CA GLU A 156 7.75 -2.79 12.01
C GLU A 156 9.22 -2.86 11.57
N THR A 157 9.60 -2.13 10.51
CA THR A 157 10.99 -2.06 10.05
C THR A 157 11.89 -1.42 11.11
N SER A 158 11.42 -0.37 11.79
CA SER A 158 12.13 0.27 12.91
C SER A 158 12.25 -0.68 14.10
N ALA A 159 11.20 -1.43 14.41
CA ALA A 159 11.21 -2.44 15.47
C ALA A 159 12.17 -3.57 15.16
N GLU A 160 12.12 -4.14 13.94
CA GLU A 160 13.05 -5.19 13.49
C GLU A 160 14.51 -4.72 13.63
N ALA A 161 14.84 -3.53 13.14
CA ALA A 161 16.18 -2.98 13.23
C ALA A 161 16.65 -2.78 14.68
N LEU A 162 15.75 -2.34 15.57
CA LEU A 162 16.05 -2.19 16.99
C LEU A 162 16.36 -3.53 17.65
N PHE A 163 15.51 -4.53 17.44
CA PHE A 163 15.67 -5.86 18.03
C PHE A 163 16.88 -6.64 17.46
N GLU A 164 17.21 -6.44 16.19
CA GLU A 164 18.40 -7.07 15.59
C GLU A 164 19.71 -6.50 16.12
N ARG A 165 19.77 -5.20 16.40
CA ARG A 165 21.00 -4.52 16.84
C ARG A 165 21.19 -4.50 18.36
N ALA A 166 20.12 -4.63 19.14
CA ALA A 166 20.17 -4.62 20.60
C ALA A 166 19.99 -6.05 21.14
N GLN A 167 21.09 -6.79 21.24
CA GLN A 167 21.12 -8.23 21.58
C GLN A 167 20.38 -8.63 22.85
N LEU A 168 20.24 -7.73 23.83
CA LEU A 168 19.54 -7.97 25.08
C LEU A 168 18.03 -7.76 25.01
N LEU A 169 17.53 -7.19 23.89
CA LEU A 169 16.10 -6.93 23.73
C LEU A 169 15.39 -8.16 23.15
N GLN A 170 14.42 -8.66 23.87
CA GLN A 170 13.54 -9.73 23.38
C GLN A 170 12.42 -9.13 22.52
N LYS A 171 12.10 -9.80 21.41
CA LYS A 171 10.96 -9.44 20.58
C LYS A 171 9.65 -9.62 21.35
N PHE A 172 8.75 -8.67 21.23
CA PHE A 172 7.41 -8.72 21.81
C PHE A 172 6.42 -7.98 20.90
N ASP A 173 5.12 -8.22 21.10
CA ASP A 173 4.07 -7.47 20.42
C ASP A 173 3.98 -6.08 21.03
N PHE A 174 4.04 -5.06 20.19
CA PHE A 174 3.99 -3.66 20.59
C PHE A 174 2.64 -3.02 20.24
N SER A 175 2.27 -2.01 21.03
CA SER A 175 1.01 -1.29 20.90
C SER A 175 1.15 0.13 21.40
N TYR A 176 0.18 0.99 21.09
CA TYR A 176 0.11 2.32 21.69
C TYR A 176 0.04 2.24 23.21
N ASP A 177 0.78 3.12 23.88
CA ASP A 177 0.77 3.29 25.33
C ASP A 177 0.32 4.71 25.68
N ASN A 178 -0.59 4.84 26.64
CA ASN A 178 -1.17 6.14 27.05
C ASN A 178 -0.31 6.89 28.08
N VAL A 179 1.00 6.60 28.13
CA VAL A 179 1.96 7.31 29.00
C VAL A 179 3.07 7.91 28.18
N ILE A 180 3.70 8.97 28.70
CA ILE A 180 4.79 9.69 28.00
C ILE A 180 6.16 9.05 28.26
N LEU A 181 6.37 8.47 29.46
CA LEU A 181 7.64 7.89 29.87
C LEU A 181 7.44 6.45 30.35
N GLY A 182 8.18 5.52 29.75
CA GLY A 182 8.18 4.11 30.13
C GLY A 182 8.96 3.89 31.43
N LYS A 183 8.41 3.08 32.32
CA LYS A 183 9.05 2.68 33.59
C LYS A 183 9.74 1.32 33.53
N ASN A 184 9.68 0.64 32.38
CA ASN A 184 10.38 -0.58 32.09
C ASN A 184 10.73 -0.63 30.59
N THR A 185 11.64 -1.52 30.20
CA THR A 185 12.17 -1.61 28.84
C THR A 185 11.07 -1.81 27.79
N LYS A 186 10.10 -2.72 28.05
CA LYS A 186 8.99 -2.98 27.13
C LYS A 186 8.15 -1.73 26.88
N GLN A 187 7.77 -1.04 27.95
CA GLN A 187 6.98 0.20 27.88
C GLN A 187 7.76 1.31 27.16
N ALA A 188 9.03 1.48 27.48
CA ALA A 188 9.89 2.48 26.84
C ALA A 188 10.00 2.24 25.31
N ILE A 189 10.14 0.98 24.87
CA ILE A 189 10.18 0.61 23.45
C ILE A 189 8.82 0.85 22.79
N ASN A 190 7.71 0.48 23.41
CA ASN A 190 6.37 0.76 22.87
C ASN A 190 6.17 2.25 22.60
N ILE A 191 6.51 3.09 23.57
CA ILE A 191 6.39 4.54 23.45
C ILE A 191 7.30 5.04 22.31
N GLY A 192 8.55 4.63 22.28
CA GLY A 192 9.49 5.04 21.24
C GLY A 192 9.05 4.63 19.84
N LEU A 193 8.54 3.41 19.67
CA LEU A 193 8.08 2.89 18.37
C LEU A 193 6.71 3.43 17.98
N VAL A 194 5.67 3.12 18.76
CA VAL A 194 4.28 3.40 18.34
C VAL A 194 3.90 4.86 18.56
N ASN A 195 4.13 5.38 19.78
CA ASN A 195 3.80 6.77 20.05
C ASN A 195 4.73 7.72 19.30
N GLY A 196 6.03 7.39 19.20
CA GLY A 196 6.99 8.16 18.41
C GLY A 196 6.60 8.23 16.95
N HIS A 197 6.14 7.11 16.37
CA HIS A 197 5.67 7.06 14.98
C HIS A 197 4.38 7.89 14.80
N LEU A 198 3.44 7.78 15.73
CA LEU A 198 2.22 8.60 15.75
C LEU A 198 2.55 10.10 15.79
N LEU A 199 3.45 10.50 16.71
CA LEU A 199 3.88 11.91 16.84
C LEU A 199 4.57 12.42 15.58
N ALA A 200 5.44 11.63 14.96
CA ALA A 200 6.09 12.00 13.72
C ALA A 200 5.05 12.20 12.58
N ILE A 201 4.13 11.25 12.41
CA ILE A 201 3.07 11.34 11.39
C ILE A 201 2.20 12.58 11.63
N THR A 202 1.68 12.75 12.85
CA THR A 202 0.79 13.89 13.16
C THR A 202 1.53 15.23 13.06
N GLY A 203 2.80 15.29 13.44
CA GLY A 203 3.64 16.47 13.28
C GLY A 203 3.80 16.86 11.80
N PHE A 204 4.17 15.93 10.93
CA PHE A 204 4.27 16.18 9.49
C PHE A 204 2.92 16.53 8.86
N VAL A 205 1.85 15.81 9.21
CA VAL A 205 0.50 16.11 8.72
C VAL A 205 0.10 17.54 9.08
N ASN A 206 0.34 17.98 10.31
CA ASN A 206 0.03 19.34 10.75
C ASN A 206 0.84 20.41 9.99
N GLN A 207 2.13 20.14 9.76
CA GLN A 207 2.97 21.06 8.97
C GLN A 207 2.48 21.14 7.51
N LEU A 208 2.25 20.01 6.85
CA LEU A 208 1.75 19.97 5.48
C LEU A 208 0.35 20.58 5.36
N ALA A 209 -0.51 20.42 6.37
CA ALA A 209 -1.83 21.02 6.39
C ALA A 209 -1.80 22.56 6.44
N SER A 210 -0.71 23.16 6.93
CA SER A 210 -0.54 24.63 6.91
C SER A 210 -0.19 25.19 5.52
N GLU A 211 0.32 24.33 4.60
CA GLU A 211 0.69 24.72 3.23
C GLU A 211 -0.50 24.72 2.24
N VAL A 212 -1.64 24.17 2.65
CA VAL A 212 -2.82 23.96 1.80
C VAL A 212 -4.11 24.29 2.54
N SER A 213 -5.25 24.34 1.82
CA SER A 213 -6.53 24.72 2.43
C SER A 213 -7.37 23.51 2.78
N LYS A 214 -7.54 23.21 4.08
CA LYS A 214 -8.42 22.14 4.59
C LYS A 214 -8.22 20.80 3.87
N PRO A 215 -7.00 20.22 3.91
CA PRO A 215 -6.74 18.97 3.20
C PRO A 215 -7.53 17.81 3.80
N GLN A 216 -7.91 16.88 2.94
CA GLN A 216 -8.31 15.54 3.40
C GLN A 216 -7.06 14.77 3.81
N VAL A 217 -7.11 14.08 4.93
CA VAL A 217 -6.02 13.19 5.36
C VAL A 217 -6.46 11.76 5.22
N ILE A 218 -5.73 11.00 4.41
CA ILE A 218 -6.00 9.57 4.18
C ILE A 218 -4.90 8.76 4.84
N LEU A 219 -5.30 7.73 5.57
CA LEU A 219 -4.42 6.75 6.19
C LEU A 219 -4.62 5.39 5.54
N THR A 220 -3.54 4.75 5.13
CA THR A 220 -3.52 3.40 4.56
C THR A 220 -2.28 2.62 4.98
N GLY A 221 -2.15 1.39 4.51
CA GLY A 221 -0.99 0.53 4.76
C GLY A 221 -1.21 -0.48 5.87
N GLY A 222 -0.38 -1.53 5.89
CA GLY A 222 -0.51 -2.66 6.83
C GLY A 222 -0.32 -2.24 8.30
N ASN A 223 0.56 -1.26 8.55
CA ASN A 223 0.87 -0.77 9.90
C ASN A 223 -0.09 0.33 10.38
N ALA A 224 -1.06 0.75 9.56
CA ALA A 224 -2.05 1.74 9.94
C ALA A 224 -2.92 1.30 11.14
N ASP A 225 -3.07 -0.01 11.33
CA ASP A 225 -3.83 -0.59 12.44
C ASP A 225 -3.33 -0.15 13.82
N TYR A 226 -2.05 0.19 13.95
CA TYR A 226 -1.47 0.68 15.20
C TYR A 226 -2.00 2.05 15.62
N ILE A 227 -2.35 2.91 14.65
CA ILE A 227 -2.70 4.30 14.95
C ILE A 227 -4.08 4.74 14.44
N LYS A 228 -4.76 3.97 13.59
CA LYS A 228 -6.02 4.38 12.92
C LYS A 228 -7.14 4.81 13.87
N LYS A 229 -7.15 4.30 15.12
CA LYS A 229 -8.12 4.68 16.15
C LYS A 229 -7.70 5.90 16.98
N LEU A 230 -6.46 6.37 16.82
CA LEU A 230 -5.87 7.46 17.58
C LEU A 230 -5.88 8.78 16.80
N VAL A 231 -6.21 8.73 15.50
CA VAL A 231 -6.26 9.88 14.60
C VAL A 231 -7.63 9.98 13.93
N ASN A 232 -8.04 11.20 13.59
CA ASN A 232 -9.28 11.43 12.86
C ASN A 232 -8.96 11.59 11.35
N TYR A 233 -8.42 10.52 10.73
CA TYR A 233 -8.09 10.46 9.32
C TYR A 233 -9.03 9.50 8.59
N HIS A 234 -9.28 9.74 7.31
CA HIS A 234 -10.00 8.79 6.49
C HIS A 234 -9.14 7.52 6.31
N TYR A 235 -9.59 6.39 6.87
CA TYR A 235 -8.86 5.13 6.78
C TYR A 235 -9.40 4.26 5.64
N ASP A 236 -8.51 3.91 4.72
CA ASP A 236 -8.80 2.95 3.63
C ASP A 236 -7.67 1.91 3.53
N LYS A 237 -7.97 0.68 3.97
CA LYS A 237 -7.00 -0.44 3.95
C LYS A 237 -6.71 -0.95 2.53
N ASP A 238 -7.63 -0.75 1.60
CA ASP A 238 -7.60 -1.27 0.24
C ASP A 238 -7.30 -0.17 -0.80
N LEU A 239 -6.84 1.00 -0.35
CA LEU A 239 -6.56 2.20 -1.15
C LEU A 239 -5.74 1.89 -2.41
N ILE A 240 -4.74 1.03 -2.30
CA ILE A 240 -3.89 0.63 -3.42
C ILE A 240 -4.72 -0.03 -4.55
N PHE A 241 -5.69 -0.85 -4.21
CA PHE A 241 -6.57 -1.47 -5.20
C PHE A 241 -7.55 -0.46 -5.80
N HIS A 242 -8.03 0.52 -5.02
CA HIS A 242 -8.82 1.62 -5.55
C HIS A 242 -8.04 2.43 -6.58
N GLY A 243 -6.75 2.70 -6.31
CA GLY A 243 -5.87 3.37 -7.27
C GLY A 243 -5.63 2.56 -8.54
N LEU A 244 -5.39 1.26 -8.39
CA LEU A 244 -5.19 0.38 -9.55
C LEU A 244 -6.46 0.30 -10.43
N VAL A 245 -7.64 0.23 -9.80
CA VAL A 245 -8.94 0.30 -10.50
C VAL A 245 -9.10 1.64 -11.23
N ALA A 246 -8.77 2.76 -10.60
CA ALA A 246 -8.83 4.09 -11.24
C ALA A 246 -7.91 4.17 -12.46
N ILE A 247 -6.69 3.65 -12.37
CA ILE A 247 -5.76 3.58 -13.51
C ILE A 247 -6.34 2.72 -14.64
N LEU A 248 -6.94 1.56 -14.34
CA LEU A 248 -7.58 0.71 -15.35
C LEU A 248 -8.76 1.41 -16.03
N GLN A 249 -9.54 2.21 -15.29
CA GLN A 249 -10.64 3.02 -15.84
C GLN A 249 -10.11 4.11 -16.79
N ASP A 250 -9.07 4.84 -16.38
CA ASP A 250 -8.46 5.88 -17.21
C ASP A 250 -7.83 5.30 -18.50
N ASN A 251 -7.43 4.03 -18.49
CA ASN A 251 -6.94 3.29 -19.66
C ASN A 251 -8.06 2.59 -20.47
N ASN A 252 -9.34 2.81 -20.15
CA ASN A 252 -10.50 2.18 -20.82
C ASN A 252 -10.50 0.64 -20.80
N LEU A 253 -9.97 0.03 -19.74
CA LEU A 253 -9.85 -1.43 -19.60
C LEU A 253 -10.99 -2.06 -18.77
N ILE A 254 -11.78 -1.21 -18.07
CA ILE A 254 -12.90 -1.67 -17.22
C ILE A 254 -14.04 -0.65 -17.15
#